data_69b2d38b954df52d1535e2623d3c87ab
#
_entry.id   69b2d38b954df52d1535e2623d3c87ab
#
_cell.length_a   1.000
_cell.length_b   1.000
_cell.length_c   1.000
_cell.angle_alpha   90.00
_cell.angle_beta   90.00
_cell.angle_gamma   90.00
#
_symmetry.space_group_name_H-M   'P 1'
#
loop_
_entity.id
_entity.type
_entity.pdbx_description
1 polymer ?
#
loop_
_entity_poly.entity_id
_entity_poly.type
_entity_poly.pdbx_seq_one_letter_code
_entity_poly.pdbx_strand_id
1 'polypeptide(L)'
;FVASLNAIIMSLPEEALTRKDILEVYEMVKTVNPSEISRTTIISKKREQTEANAELVKKLQDARRPSLLEFVQKRIEGMENGSIKRKGNNYSKGTLHTYKGFAVILESFCKEHPFEWNDINERLIDEFVLYMERYGYMKKTINKNLAVFSAMLNVAFKEGYKFKASILEHFPKLQVNKEDMVVEIYLTNEELQALYDMELEGEDDRVRDVFLVGCYTSQRFSDYSRISAKNVSFHDGVGIITLVQQKTNTEVTIPILNDNLLRIFEKYNYNLPNIQNQRLNNRIKAILETLAETMPSLKHELPTKLTLDHQKKEQQSNETYKRNSQGEALIPRYKLATTHTARRTGITLMYLEKIL
;
A
#
# COMPACT_ATOMS: atom_id res chain seq x y z
N PHE A 1 31.48 21.45 -20.39
CA PHE A 1 31.85 20.04 -20.37
C PHE A 1 32.90 19.75 -19.27
N VAL A 2 34.07 20.49 -19.29
CA VAL A 2 35.13 20.32 -18.26
C VAL A 2 34.61 20.64 -16.83
N ALA A 3 33.83 21.71 -16.69
CA ALA A 3 33.24 22.06 -15.38
C ALA A 3 32.24 21.00 -14.88
N SER A 4 31.42 20.43 -15.78
CA SER A 4 30.47 19.35 -15.44
C SER A 4 31.20 18.04 -15.10
N LEU A 5 32.29 17.72 -15.80
CA LEU A 5 33.12 16.55 -15.53
C LEU A 5 33.83 16.67 -14.18
N ASN A 6 34.38 17.86 -13.86
CA ASN A 6 34.99 18.13 -12.55
C ASN A 6 33.97 18.05 -11.40
N ALA A 7 32.75 18.56 -11.59
CA ALA A 7 31.69 18.45 -10.59
C ALA A 7 31.28 16.99 -10.33
N ILE A 8 31.23 16.17 -11.38
CA ILE A 8 30.93 14.72 -11.26
C ILE A 8 32.08 13.99 -10.54
N ILE A 9 33.35 14.28 -10.91
CA ILE A 9 34.52 13.65 -10.29
C ILE A 9 34.61 14.02 -8.80
N MET A 10 34.32 15.27 -8.43
CA MET A 10 34.32 15.74 -7.04
C MET A 10 33.16 15.17 -6.20
N SER A 11 32.11 14.68 -6.82
CA SER A 11 30.95 14.06 -6.13
C SER A 11 31.10 12.56 -5.88
N LEU A 12 32.17 11.91 -6.40
CA LEU A 12 32.40 10.46 -6.23
C LEU A 12 33.13 10.17 -4.92
N PRO A 13 32.77 9.09 -4.20
CA PRO A 13 33.56 8.63 -3.07
C PRO A 13 34.97 8.18 -3.53
N GLU A 14 36.00 8.53 -2.79
CA GLU A 14 37.45 8.26 -3.10
C GLU A 14 37.75 6.79 -3.42
N GLU A 15 36.88 5.86 -2.99
CA GLU A 15 37.04 4.42 -3.18
C GLU A 15 36.55 3.88 -4.53
N ALA A 16 35.86 4.72 -5.35
CA ALA A 16 35.18 4.28 -6.58
C ALA A 16 36.04 4.36 -7.84
N LEU A 17 37.08 5.21 -7.84
CA LEU A 17 38.01 5.38 -8.96
C LEU A 17 39.43 5.52 -8.42
N THR A 18 40.38 4.85 -9.06
CA THR A 18 41.78 5.05 -8.73
C THR A 18 42.30 6.36 -9.35
N ARG A 19 43.29 6.98 -8.72
CA ARG A 19 43.98 8.19 -9.22
C ARG A 19 44.49 7.99 -10.66
N LYS A 20 44.77 6.75 -11.02
CA LYS A 20 45.23 6.35 -12.35
C LYS A 20 44.13 6.46 -13.39
N ASP A 21 42.90 6.03 -13.06
CA ASP A 21 41.74 6.11 -13.96
C ASP A 21 41.37 7.56 -14.27
N ILE A 22 41.46 8.44 -13.27
CA ILE A 22 41.21 9.87 -13.43
C ILE A 22 42.27 10.55 -14.31
N LEU A 23 43.50 10.17 -14.17
CA LEU A 23 44.63 10.70 -14.98
C LEU A 23 44.56 10.22 -16.43
N GLU A 24 44.22 8.98 -16.70
CA GLU A 24 44.04 8.43 -18.04
C GLU A 24 42.95 9.16 -18.80
N VAL A 25 41.85 9.45 -18.13
CA VAL A 25 40.72 10.21 -18.70
C VAL A 25 41.12 11.66 -19.00
N TYR A 26 41.85 12.30 -18.09
CA TYR A 26 42.32 13.68 -18.27
C TYR A 26 43.33 13.78 -19.40
N GLU A 27 44.24 12.85 -19.59
CA GLU A 27 45.22 12.79 -20.67
C GLU A 27 44.56 12.49 -22.04
N MET A 28 43.51 11.61 -22.07
CA MET A 28 42.73 11.37 -23.30
C MET A 28 42.03 12.64 -23.80
N VAL A 29 41.58 13.51 -22.92
CA VAL A 29 40.92 14.78 -23.27
C VAL A 29 41.90 15.83 -23.77
N LYS A 30 43.19 15.73 -23.38
CA LYS A 30 44.23 16.71 -23.71
C LYS A 30 44.92 16.51 -25.06
N THR A 31 44.88 15.34 -25.67
CA THR A 31 45.81 14.96 -26.77
C THR A 31 45.24 15.11 -28.19
N VAL A 32 44.32 16.02 -28.45
CA VAL A 32 43.89 16.28 -29.84
C VAL A 32 44.41 17.61 -30.34
N ASN A 33 45.42 17.57 -31.15
CA ASN A 33 45.96 18.73 -31.87
C ASN A 33 45.13 18.98 -33.15
N PRO A 34 44.49 20.14 -33.32
CA PRO A 34 43.49 20.38 -34.39
C PRO A 34 44.04 20.48 -35.82
N SER A 35 45.36 20.55 -35.99
CA SER A 35 45.95 20.92 -37.30
C SER A 35 46.29 19.80 -38.27
N GLU A 36 46.10 18.53 -37.89
CA GLU A 36 46.60 17.39 -38.72
C GLU A 36 45.53 16.44 -39.28
N ILE A 37 44.23 16.81 -39.29
CA ILE A 37 43.19 15.80 -39.53
C ILE A 37 42.26 16.17 -40.66
N SER A 38 42.09 15.26 -41.65
CA SER A 38 41.08 15.37 -42.74
C SER A 38 39.65 15.32 -42.16
N ARG A 39 38.68 15.90 -42.86
CA ARG A 39 37.27 15.97 -42.43
C ARG A 39 36.69 14.62 -42.02
N THR A 40 37.09 13.53 -42.68
CA THR A 40 36.65 12.16 -42.43
C THR A 40 37.22 11.61 -41.10
N THR A 41 38.50 11.93 -40.80
CA THR A 41 39.18 11.54 -39.55
C THR A 41 38.65 12.34 -38.34
N ILE A 42 38.20 13.60 -38.56
CA ILE A 42 37.56 14.39 -37.50
C ILE A 42 36.19 13.79 -37.11
N ILE A 43 35.42 13.30 -38.10
CA ILE A 43 34.12 12.69 -37.82
C ILE A 43 34.26 11.34 -37.12
N SER A 44 35.20 10.50 -37.52
CA SER A 44 35.44 9.20 -36.85
C SER A 44 35.98 9.39 -35.43
N LYS A 45 37.00 10.28 -35.24
CA LYS A 45 37.50 10.58 -33.89
C LYS A 45 36.49 11.26 -32.97
N LYS A 46 35.65 12.18 -33.48
CA LYS A 46 34.52 12.72 -32.71
C LYS A 46 33.54 11.66 -32.31
N ARG A 47 33.25 10.66 -33.16
CA ARG A 47 32.35 9.56 -32.87
C ARG A 47 32.95 8.62 -31.81
N GLU A 48 34.22 8.24 -31.96
CA GLU A 48 34.95 7.45 -30.97
C GLU A 48 35.06 8.18 -29.62
N GLN A 49 35.33 9.48 -29.59
CA GLN A 49 35.33 10.28 -28.36
C GLN A 49 33.92 10.38 -27.75
N THR A 50 32.86 10.45 -28.55
CA THR A 50 31.50 10.51 -28.08
C THR A 50 31.10 9.17 -27.48
N GLU A 51 31.48 8.05 -28.09
CA GLU A 51 31.25 6.69 -27.59
C GLU A 51 32.07 6.42 -26.33
N ALA A 52 33.37 6.80 -26.30
CA ALA A 52 34.21 6.68 -25.11
C ALA A 52 33.70 7.54 -23.93
N ASN A 53 33.21 8.75 -24.21
CA ASN A 53 32.62 9.62 -23.21
C ASN A 53 31.29 9.05 -22.71
N ALA A 54 30.45 8.45 -23.58
CA ALA A 54 29.21 7.80 -23.18
C ALA A 54 29.47 6.57 -22.30
N GLU A 55 30.51 5.78 -22.64
CA GLU A 55 30.92 4.64 -21.81
C GLU A 55 31.49 5.06 -20.45
N LEU A 56 32.28 6.16 -20.43
CA LEU A 56 32.80 6.73 -19.19
C LEU A 56 31.66 7.26 -18.31
N VAL A 57 30.72 8.03 -18.87
CA VAL A 57 29.55 8.52 -18.15
C VAL A 57 28.74 7.34 -17.59
N LYS A 58 28.60 6.26 -18.35
CA LYS A 58 27.94 5.04 -17.89
C LYS A 58 28.71 4.39 -16.74
N LYS A 59 30.06 4.24 -16.84
CA LYS A 59 30.90 3.71 -15.74
C LYS A 59 30.83 4.60 -14.51
N LEU A 60 30.79 5.92 -14.65
CA LEU A 60 30.66 6.86 -13.54
C LEU A 60 29.24 6.80 -12.92
N GLN A 61 28.21 6.63 -13.74
CA GLN A 61 26.84 6.41 -13.24
C GLN A 61 26.72 5.07 -12.50
N ASP A 62 27.35 4.00 -13.04
CA ASP A 62 27.36 2.68 -12.42
C ASP A 62 28.19 2.66 -11.10
N ALA A 63 29.22 3.50 -11.00
CA ALA A 63 30.04 3.68 -9.79
C ALA A 63 29.39 4.63 -8.77
N ARG A 64 28.40 5.45 -9.18
CA ARG A 64 27.68 6.36 -8.28
C ARG A 64 26.82 5.54 -7.33
N ARG A 65 26.93 5.82 -6.03
CA ARG A 65 25.96 5.27 -5.07
C ARG A 65 24.56 5.73 -5.44
N PRO A 66 23.60 4.81 -5.58
CA PRO A 66 22.24 5.18 -5.92
C PRO A 66 21.66 6.11 -4.84
N SER A 67 20.82 7.06 -5.25
CA SER A 67 20.03 7.87 -4.35
C SER A 67 19.14 7.00 -3.45
N LEU A 68 18.57 7.56 -2.39
CA LEU A 68 17.63 6.81 -1.55
C LEU A 68 16.45 6.26 -2.37
N LEU A 69 15.93 7.05 -3.31
CA LEU A 69 14.83 6.61 -4.17
C LEU A 69 15.21 5.41 -5.04
N GLU A 70 16.35 5.50 -5.73
CA GLU A 70 16.88 4.39 -6.56
C GLU A 70 17.17 3.15 -5.72
N PHE A 71 17.71 3.32 -4.51
CA PHE A 71 17.91 2.24 -3.56
C PHE A 71 16.59 1.55 -3.18
N VAL A 72 15.56 2.32 -2.84
CA VAL A 72 14.23 1.81 -2.49
C VAL A 72 13.60 1.06 -3.66
N GLN A 73 13.65 1.63 -4.88
CA GLN A 73 13.12 1.02 -6.09
C GLN A 73 13.80 -0.32 -6.40
N LYS A 74 15.14 -0.36 -6.39
CA LYS A 74 15.92 -1.59 -6.61
C LYS A 74 15.60 -2.67 -5.58
N ARG A 75 15.39 -2.28 -4.32
CA ARG A 75 14.97 -3.23 -3.29
C ARG A 75 13.57 -3.78 -3.51
N ILE A 76 12.64 -2.95 -3.94
CA ILE A 76 11.27 -3.38 -4.28
C ILE A 76 11.32 -4.38 -5.44
N GLU A 77 12.10 -4.13 -6.48
CA GLU A 77 12.32 -5.06 -7.60
C GLU A 77 12.88 -6.40 -7.10
N GLY A 78 13.88 -6.36 -6.20
CA GLY A 78 14.43 -7.57 -5.58
C GLY A 78 13.44 -8.35 -4.72
N MET A 79 12.52 -7.64 -4.05
CA MET A 79 11.43 -8.28 -3.31
C MET A 79 10.38 -8.90 -4.25
N GLU A 80 10.12 -8.30 -5.41
CA GLU A 80 9.15 -8.81 -6.40
C GLU A 80 9.64 -10.04 -7.13
N ASN A 81 10.90 -10.02 -7.60
CA ASN A 81 11.49 -11.14 -8.31
C ASN A 81 11.98 -12.27 -7.38
N GLY A 82 11.85 -12.09 -6.05
CA GLY A 82 12.20 -13.09 -5.05
C GLY A 82 13.70 -13.21 -4.74
N SER A 83 14.56 -12.34 -5.29
CA SER A 83 15.98 -12.28 -4.93
C SER A 83 16.19 -11.75 -3.50
N ILE A 84 15.28 -10.92 -3.01
CA ILE A 84 15.23 -10.45 -1.62
C ILE A 84 14.07 -11.11 -0.89
N LYS A 85 14.38 -11.90 0.15
CA LYS A 85 13.41 -12.64 0.95
C LYS A 85 13.39 -12.16 2.41
N ARG A 86 12.27 -12.34 3.08
CA ARG A 86 12.13 -12.11 4.52
C ARG A 86 12.06 -13.44 5.24
N LYS A 87 13.06 -13.74 6.08
CA LYS A 87 13.16 -15.03 6.81
C LYS A 87 12.97 -16.24 5.87
N GLY A 88 13.58 -16.21 4.69
CA GLY A 88 13.50 -17.27 3.69
C GLY A 88 12.23 -17.28 2.81
N ASN A 89 11.22 -16.47 3.12
CA ASN A 89 9.96 -16.41 2.38
C ASN A 89 9.88 -15.17 1.47
N ASN A 90 9.17 -15.30 0.37
CA ASN A 90 8.85 -14.17 -0.50
C ASN A 90 7.93 -13.17 0.20
N TYR A 91 8.03 -11.90 -0.19
CA TYR A 91 7.13 -10.86 0.30
C TYR A 91 5.71 -11.07 -0.21
N SER A 92 4.71 -10.88 0.65
CA SER A 92 3.31 -10.93 0.24
C SER A 92 2.96 -9.74 -0.69
N LYS A 93 1.98 -9.94 -1.59
CA LYS A 93 1.46 -8.88 -2.47
C LYS A 93 1.05 -7.61 -1.70
N GLY A 94 0.44 -7.77 -0.51
CA GLY A 94 0.04 -6.64 0.33
C GLY A 94 1.23 -5.88 0.91
N THR A 95 2.31 -6.57 1.28
CA THR A 95 3.56 -5.95 1.71
C THR A 95 4.22 -5.19 0.57
N LEU A 96 4.36 -5.82 -0.60
CA LEU A 96 4.90 -5.17 -1.80
C LEU A 96 4.10 -3.92 -2.18
N HIS A 97 2.78 -3.98 -2.14
CA HIS A 97 1.93 -2.80 -2.38
C HIS A 97 2.24 -1.65 -1.40
N THR A 98 2.52 -1.98 -0.13
CA THR A 98 2.90 -0.97 0.88
C THR A 98 4.23 -0.30 0.55
N TYR A 99 5.25 -1.08 0.15
CA TYR A 99 6.56 -0.55 -0.23
C TYR A 99 6.49 0.29 -1.52
N LYS A 100 5.72 -0.17 -2.51
CA LYS A 100 5.46 0.61 -3.75
C LYS A 100 4.76 1.93 -3.47
N GLY A 101 3.75 1.91 -2.60
CA GLY A 101 3.06 3.14 -2.18
C GLY A 101 4.02 4.13 -1.50
N PHE A 102 4.93 3.65 -0.66
CA PHE A 102 5.98 4.47 -0.07
C PHE A 102 6.93 5.05 -1.14
N ALA A 103 7.36 4.24 -2.12
CA ALA A 103 8.25 4.71 -3.18
C ALA A 103 7.63 5.84 -4.01
N VAL A 104 6.33 5.78 -4.31
CA VAL A 104 5.59 6.86 -5.02
C VAL A 104 5.57 8.15 -4.19
N ILE A 105 5.33 8.05 -2.87
CA ILE A 105 5.33 9.21 -1.98
C ILE A 105 6.74 9.79 -1.86
N LEU A 106 7.75 8.93 -1.70
CA LEU A 106 9.16 9.33 -1.62
C LEU A 106 9.60 10.03 -2.92
N GLU A 107 9.24 9.49 -4.08
CA GLU A 107 9.54 10.11 -5.38
C GLU A 107 8.96 11.53 -5.48
N SER A 108 7.70 11.71 -5.06
CA SER A 108 7.05 13.01 -5.07
C SER A 108 7.71 13.97 -4.06
N PHE A 109 8.09 13.47 -2.88
CA PHE A 109 8.83 14.24 -1.88
C PHE A 109 10.20 14.68 -2.39
N CYS A 110 10.99 13.78 -3.00
CA CYS A 110 12.30 14.09 -3.54
C CYS A 110 12.27 15.15 -4.67
N LYS A 111 11.16 15.24 -5.42
CA LYS A 111 10.98 16.28 -6.45
C LYS A 111 10.82 17.67 -5.84
N GLU A 112 10.15 17.80 -4.71
CA GLU A 112 9.95 19.06 -4.00
C GLU A 112 11.12 19.38 -3.05
N HIS A 113 11.74 18.36 -2.48
CA HIS A 113 12.82 18.43 -1.49
C HIS A 113 13.98 17.54 -1.93
N PRO A 114 14.82 17.97 -2.89
CA PRO A 114 15.99 17.19 -3.29
C PRO A 114 17.00 17.10 -2.13
N PHE A 115 17.54 15.89 -1.88
CA PHE A 115 18.49 15.61 -0.82
C PHE A 115 19.41 14.44 -1.19
N GLU A 116 20.56 14.38 -0.54
CA GLU A 116 21.52 13.28 -0.63
C GLU A 116 21.56 12.48 0.68
N TRP A 117 22.29 11.35 0.69
CA TRP A 117 22.38 10.49 1.88
C TRP A 117 22.85 11.21 3.14
N ASN A 118 23.81 12.14 3.02
CA ASN A 118 24.35 12.91 4.13
C ASN A 118 23.34 13.91 4.73
N ASP A 119 22.31 14.27 3.98
CA ASP A 119 21.26 15.17 4.43
C ASP A 119 20.19 14.48 5.26
N ILE A 120 20.23 13.12 5.30
CA ILE A 120 19.27 12.33 6.05
C ILE A 120 19.53 12.49 7.54
N ASN A 121 18.68 13.27 8.19
CA ASN A 121 18.71 13.59 9.61
C ASN A 121 17.28 13.78 10.13
N GLU A 122 17.12 14.10 11.40
CA GLU A 122 15.81 14.29 12.04
C GLU A 122 14.98 15.36 11.32
N ARG A 123 15.61 16.47 10.90
CA ARG A 123 14.93 17.56 10.19
C ARG A 123 14.30 17.10 8.88
N LEU A 124 15.03 16.30 8.07
CA LEU A 124 14.49 15.76 6.82
C LEU A 124 13.26 14.88 7.06
N ILE A 125 13.27 14.10 8.15
CA ILE A 125 12.10 13.26 8.49
C ILE A 125 10.92 14.11 8.94
N ASP A 126 11.16 15.18 9.70
CA ASP A 126 10.09 16.13 10.06
C ASP A 126 9.53 16.83 8.81
N GLU A 127 10.37 17.23 7.86
CA GLU A 127 9.94 17.76 6.57
C GLU A 127 9.11 16.75 5.77
N PHE A 128 9.47 15.47 5.79
CA PHE A 128 8.67 14.40 5.18
C PHE A 128 7.30 14.22 5.87
N VAL A 129 7.23 14.32 7.19
CA VAL A 129 5.96 14.30 7.95
C VAL A 129 5.09 15.47 7.55
N LEU A 130 5.63 16.70 7.59
CA LEU A 130 4.92 17.92 7.21
C LEU A 130 4.44 17.88 5.75
N TYR A 131 5.27 17.34 4.85
CA TYR A 131 4.88 17.08 3.46
C TYR A 131 3.65 16.21 3.38
N MET A 132 3.64 15.07 4.06
CA MET A 132 2.50 14.15 4.05
C MET A 132 1.24 14.78 4.69
N GLU A 133 1.39 15.56 5.77
CA GLU A 133 0.28 16.28 6.41
C GLU A 133 -0.31 17.34 5.46
N ARG A 134 0.52 18.10 4.77
CA ARG A 134 0.10 19.10 3.76
C ARG A 134 -0.71 18.47 2.63
N TYR A 135 -0.36 17.25 2.21
CA TYR A 135 -1.12 16.49 1.20
C TYR A 135 -2.33 15.74 1.78
N GLY A 136 -2.68 15.97 3.04
CA GLY A 136 -3.90 15.44 3.68
C GLY A 136 -3.83 13.96 4.06
N TYR A 137 -2.64 13.37 4.17
CA TYR A 137 -2.50 12.00 4.64
C TYR A 137 -2.90 11.89 6.12
N MET A 138 -3.65 10.85 6.45
CA MET A 138 -4.00 10.56 7.85
C MET A 138 -2.77 10.10 8.64
N LYS A 139 -2.68 10.45 9.92
CA LYS A 139 -1.57 10.08 10.82
C LYS A 139 -1.24 8.58 10.81
N LYS A 140 -2.24 7.72 10.71
CA LYS A 140 -2.05 6.26 10.57
C LYS A 140 -1.30 5.89 9.28
N THR A 141 -1.57 6.59 8.18
CA THR A 141 -0.89 6.42 6.90
C THR A 141 0.53 6.98 6.97
N ILE A 142 0.72 8.13 7.60
CA ILE A 142 2.05 8.72 7.83
C ILE A 142 2.90 7.75 8.65
N ASN A 143 2.43 7.27 9.79
CA ASN A 143 3.14 6.28 10.60
C ASN A 143 3.51 5.00 9.84
N LYS A 144 2.63 4.53 8.95
CA LYS A 144 2.92 3.38 8.10
C LYS A 144 4.09 3.66 7.14
N ASN A 145 4.12 4.85 6.53
CA ASN A 145 5.20 5.24 5.63
C ASN A 145 6.50 5.52 6.40
N LEU A 146 6.45 6.12 7.58
CA LEU A 146 7.60 6.27 8.47
C LEU A 146 8.22 4.93 8.86
N ALA A 147 7.40 3.91 9.15
CA ALA A 147 7.88 2.57 9.44
C ALA A 147 8.59 1.92 8.24
N VAL A 148 8.10 2.14 7.02
CA VAL A 148 8.78 1.67 5.79
C VAL A 148 10.07 2.44 5.58
N PHE A 149 10.06 3.76 5.76
CA PHE A 149 11.23 4.62 5.64
C PHE A 149 12.34 4.17 6.60
N SER A 150 12.02 4.03 7.89
CA SER A 150 12.94 3.50 8.90
C SER A 150 13.49 2.13 8.51
N ALA A 151 12.63 1.22 8.03
CA ALA A 151 13.08 -0.10 7.60
C ALA A 151 14.06 -0.04 6.42
N MET A 152 13.85 0.86 5.45
CA MET A 152 14.75 1.07 4.32
C MET A 152 16.09 1.68 4.76
N LEU A 153 16.05 2.68 5.64
CA LEU A 153 17.28 3.28 6.18
C LEU A 153 18.08 2.28 7.00
N ASN A 154 17.43 1.43 7.81
CA ASN A 154 18.12 0.37 8.55
C ASN A 154 18.85 -0.60 7.63
N VAL A 155 18.27 -0.93 6.48
CA VAL A 155 18.92 -1.79 5.50
C VAL A 155 20.07 -1.05 4.83
N ALA A 156 19.85 0.18 4.39
CA ALA A 156 20.88 1.01 3.77
C ALA A 156 22.10 1.18 4.70
N PHE A 157 21.88 1.43 5.98
CA PHE A 157 22.93 1.54 6.98
C PHE A 157 23.78 0.26 7.07
N LYS A 158 23.13 -0.91 7.07
CA LYS A 158 23.82 -2.21 7.06
C LYS A 158 24.60 -2.48 5.76
N GLU A 159 24.21 -1.87 4.66
CA GLU A 159 24.89 -1.93 3.36
C GLU A 159 25.95 -0.84 3.21
N GLY A 160 26.27 -0.10 4.28
CA GLY A 160 27.38 0.88 4.33
C GLY A 160 27.04 2.26 3.79
N TYR A 161 25.73 2.59 3.60
CA TYR A 161 25.34 3.97 3.28
C TYR A 161 25.53 4.87 4.50
N LYS A 162 26.12 6.06 4.29
CA LYS A 162 26.46 6.99 5.38
C LYS A 162 25.37 8.06 5.51
N PHE A 163 24.80 8.16 6.70
CA PHE A 163 23.88 9.22 7.15
C PHE A 163 23.90 9.28 8.67
N LYS A 164 23.20 10.23 9.29
CA LYS A 164 23.18 10.37 10.75
C LYS A 164 22.49 9.17 11.41
N ALA A 165 23.29 8.26 11.96
CA ALA A 165 22.80 6.97 12.49
C ALA A 165 21.84 7.11 13.67
N SER A 166 21.93 8.20 14.48
CA SER A 166 21.01 8.46 15.60
C SER A 166 19.54 8.49 15.22
N ILE A 167 19.23 8.80 13.95
CA ILE A 167 17.85 8.80 13.44
C ILE A 167 17.18 7.43 13.53
N LEU A 168 17.97 6.33 13.43
CA LEU A 168 17.42 4.97 13.47
C LEU A 168 16.90 4.59 14.86
N GLU A 169 17.42 5.23 15.92
CA GLU A 169 17.00 4.99 17.30
C GLU A 169 15.76 5.78 17.67
N HIS A 170 15.56 6.96 17.06
CA HIS A 170 14.51 7.93 17.42
C HIS A 170 13.60 8.28 16.23
N PHE A 171 13.22 7.28 15.44
CA PHE A 171 12.32 7.54 14.31
C PHE A 171 10.93 7.98 14.81
N PRO A 172 10.38 9.11 14.32
CA PRO A 172 9.16 9.69 14.87
C PRO A 172 7.96 8.76 14.67
N LYS A 173 7.05 8.80 15.64
CA LYS A 173 5.75 8.13 15.57
C LYS A 173 4.68 9.11 16.05
N LEU A 174 3.79 9.48 15.14
CA LEU A 174 2.67 10.38 15.45
C LEU A 174 1.67 9.68 16.37
N GLN A 175 1.21 10.38 17.39
CA GLN A 175 0.12 9.89 18.24
C GLN A 175 -1.19 9.91 17.45
N VAL A 176 -1.84 8.75 17.37
CA VAL A 176 -3.13 8.58 16.70
C VAL A 176 -4.22 8.52 17.77
N ASN A 177 -5.09 9.53 17.81
CA ASN A 177 -6.22 9.60 18.70
C ASN A 177 -7.48 9.03 18.04
N LYS A 178 -8.57 8.85 18.79
CA LYS A 178 -9.87 8.39 18.24
C LYS A 178 -10.37 9.29 17.11
N GLU A 179 -10.18 10.59 17.26
CA GLU A 179 -10.56 11.62 16.26
C GLU A 179 -9.77 11.50 14.94
N ASP A 180 -8.61 10.83 14.96
CA ASP A 180 -7.81 10.58 13.76
C ASP A 180 -8.24 9.31 13.02
N MET A 181 -9.27 8.61 13.48
CA MET A 181 -9.72 7.35 12.90
C MET A 181 -10.99 7.54 12.08
N VAL A 182 -11.09 6.77 11.00
CA VAL A 182 -12.36 6.63 10.28
C VAL A 182 -13.33 5.87 11.17
N VAL A 183 -14.58 6.35 11.25
CA VAL A 183 -15.62 5.67 12.00
C VAL A 183 -15.89 4.29 11.38
N GLU A 184 -15.95 3.31 12.24
CA GLU A 184 -16.18 1.91 11.88
C GLU A 184 -17.59 1.50 12.34
N ILE A 185 -18.32 0.83 11.47
CA ILE A 185 -19.71 0.38 11.71
C ILE A 185 -19.80 -1.15 11.79
N TYR A 186 -20.89 -1.62 12.35
CA TYR A 186 -21.40 -2.99 12.23
C TYR A 186 -22.90 -2.95 11.91
N LEU A 187 -23.46 -4.07 11.47
CA LEU A 187 -24.90 -4.25 11.23
C LEU A 187 -25.54 -4.96 12.44
N THR A 188 -26.77 -4.57 12.78
CA THR A 188 -27.56 -5.25 13.82
C THR A 188 -28.13 -6.57 13.29
N ASN A 189 -28.69 -7.42 14.17
CA ASN A 189 -29.36 -8.65 13.75
C ASN A 189 -30.57 -8.37 12.84
N GLU A 190 -31.33 -7.30 13.13
CA GLU A 190 -32.46 -6.88 12.33
C GLU A 190 -31.99 -6.40 10.94
N GLU A 191 -30.90 -5.62 10.87
CA GLU A 191 -30.32 -5.16 9.61
C GLU A 191 -29.76 -6.33 8.78
N LEU A 192 -29.16 -7.34 9.43
CA LEU A 192 -28.69 -8.56 8.75
C LEU A 192 -29.85 -9.38 8.19
N GLN A 193 -30.92 -9.57 8.99
CA GLN A 193 -32.09 -10.30 8.54
C GLN A 193 -32.78 -9.58 7.38
N ALA A 194 -32.98 -8.27 7.50
CA ALA A 194 -33.58 -7.46 6.43
C ALA A 194 -32.71 -7.51 5.15
N LEU A 195 -31.37 -7.50 5.27
CA LEU A 195 -30.47 -7.66 4.14
C LEU A 195 -30.60 -9.04 3.48
N TYR A 196 -30.73 -10.11 4.30
CA TYR A 196 -30.93 -11.47 3.80
C TYR A 196 -32.25 -11.61 3.04
N ASP A 197 -33.32 -11.01 3.56
CA ASP A 197 -34.69 -11.12 3.03
C ASP A 197 -34.92 -10.23 1.77
N MET A 198 -33.93 -9.38 1.39
CA MET A 198 -34.06 -8.59 0.17
C MET A 198 -34.18 -9.47 -1.07
N GLU A 199 -35.21 -9.21 -1.89
CA GLU A 199 -35.30 -9.80 -3.23
C GLU A 199 -34.34 -9.10 -4.18
N LEU A 200 -33.24 -9.78 -4.47
CA LEU A 200 -32.16 -9.29 -5.35
C LEU A 200 -31.89 -10.31 -6.45
N GLU A 201 -31.46 -9.82 -7.60
CA GLU A 201 -31.15 -10.66 -8.75
C GLU A 201 -29.67 -10.48 -9.20
N GLY A 202 -29.18 -11.48 -9.93
CA GLY A 202 -27.95 -11.41 -10.67
C GLY A 202 -26.71 -11.21 -9.79
N GLU A 203 -26.01 -10.09 -9.95
CA GLU A 203 -24.78 -9.82 -9.22
C GLU A 203 -25.06 -9.35 -7.79
N ASP A 204 -26.08 -8.55 -7.58
CA ASP A 204 -26.42 -8.00 -6.26
C ASP A 204 -26.81 -9.08 -5.27
N ASP A 205 -27.56 -10.08 -5.73
CA ASP A 205 -27.89 -11.27 -4.96
C ASP A 205 -26.59 -12.03 -4.53
N ARG A 206 -25.67 -12.24 -5.46
CA ARG A 206 -24.38 -12.88 -5.14
C ARG A 206 -23.52 -12.06 -4.18
N VAL A 207 -23.47 -10.74 -4.37
CA VAL A 207 -22.69 -9.83 -3.49
C VAL A 207 -23.26 -9.83 -2.08
N ARG A 208 -24.60 -9.74 -1.93
CA ARG A 208 -25.29 -9.84 -0.64
C ARG A 208 -24.91 -11.12 0.08
N ASP A 209 -25.05 -12.26 -0.61
CA ASP A 209 -24.79 -13.57 -0.01
C ASP A 209 -23.34 -13.71 0.45
N VAL A 210 -22.35 -13.35 -0.41
CA VAL A 210 -20.92 -13.40 -0.03
C VAL A 210 -20.63 -12.44 1.13
N PHE A 211 -21.25 -11.26 1.20
CA PHE A 211 -21.11 -10.36 2.34
C PHE A 211 -21.68 -10.95 3.63
N LEU A 212 -22.86 -11.56 3.57
CA LEU A 212 -23.49 -12.23 4.71
C LEU A 212 -22.65 -13.41 5.22
N VAL A 213 -22.04 -14.20 4.33
CA VAL A 213 -21.09 -15.24 4.76
C VAL A 213 -19.95 -14.63 5.59
N GLY A 214 -19.43 -13.45 5.17
CA GLY A 214 -18.44 -12.73 5.97
C GLY A 214 -18.96 -12.31 7.35
N CYS A 215 -20.22 -11.90 7.47
CA CYS A 215 -20.86 -11.54 8.73
C CYS A 215 -21.01 -12.77 9.64
N TYR A 216 -21.57 -13.85 9.14
CA TYR A 216 -21.85 -15.06 9.93
C TYR A 216 -20.60 -15.84 10.30
N THR A 217 -19.56 -15.82 9.46
CA THR A 217 -18.30 -16.54 9.76
C THR A 217 -17.29 -15.70 10.52
N SER A 218 -17.45 -14.38 10.57
CA SER A 218 -16.48 -13.44 11.17
C SER A 218 -15.06 -13.53 10.59
N GLN A 219 -14.88 -14.13 9.42
CA GLN A 219 -13.57 -14.27 8.80
C GLN A 219 -13.16 -13.02 7.99
N ARG A 220 -11.89 -12.92 7.61
CA ARG A 220 -11.42 -11.88 6.68
C ARG A 220 -11.91 -12.18 5.28
N PHE A 221 -12.11 -11.15 4.46
CA PHE A 221 -12.50 -11.32 3.05
C PHE A 221 -11.60 -12.32 2.31
N SER A 222 -10.29 -12.22 2.49
CA SER A 222 -9.33 -13.17 1.90
C SER A 222 -9.57 -14.63 2.27
N ASP A 223 -10.27 -14.86 3.37
CA ASP A 223 -10.51 -16.20 3.90
C ASP A 223 -11.93 -16.67 3.54
N TYR A 224 -12.98 -15.90 3.87
CA TYR A 224 -14.36 -16.34 3.57
C TYR A 224 -14.70 -16.35 2.08
N SER A 225 -14.12 -15.46 1.26
CA SER A 225 -14.41 -15.40 -0.19
C SER A 225 -13.91 -16.61 -0.99
N ARG A 226 -13.12 -17.48 -0.39
CA ARG A 226 -12.56 -18.69 -1.02
C ARG A 226 -13.10 -19.99 -0.43
N ILE A 227 -14.11 -19.91 0.44
CA ILE A 227 -14.77 -21.11 0.97
C ILE A 227 -15.41 -21.87 -0.19
N SER A 228 -15.14 -23.17 -0.23
CA SER A 228 -15.64 -24.08 -1.23
C SER A 228 -16.04 -25.41 -0.58
N ALA A 229 -16.68 -26.30 -1.33
CA ALA A 229 -17.16 -27.59 -0.81
C ALA A 229 -16.08 -28.39 -0.07
N LYS A 230 -14.82 -28.30 -0.48
CA LYS A 230 -13.69 -28.99 0.21
C LYS A 230 -13.42 -28.48 1.64
N ASN A 231 -13.93 -27.29 1.97
CA ASN A 231 -13.77 -26.70 3.29
C ASN A 231 -14.91 -27.05 4.25
N VAL A 232 -16.00 -27.66 3.76
CA VAL A 232 -17.21 -27.95 4.52
C VAL A 232 -17.32 -29.46 4.77
N SER A 233 -17.54 -29.84 6.01
CA SER A 233 -17.84 -31.18 6.45
C SER A 233 -19.06 -31.17 7.36
N PHE A 234 -19.68 -32.34 7.57
CA PHE A 234 -20.81 -32.48 8.47
C PHE A 234 -20.48 -33.49 9.57
N HIS A 235 -20.73 -33.12 10.83
CA HIS A 235 -20.59 -33.99 12.00
C HIS A 235 -21.85 -33.88 12.83
N ASP A 236 -22.50 -35.00 13.06
CA ASP A 236 -23.76 -35.09 13.83
C ASP A 236 -24.85 -34.12 13.35
N GLY A 237 -24.92 -33.90 12.03
CA GLY A 237 -25.89 -32.98 11.41
C GLY A 237 -25.48 -31.52 11.43
N VAL A 238 -24.39 -31.15 12.06
CA VAL A 238 -23.85 -29.78 12.08
C VAL A 238 -22.81 -29.61 10.99
N GLY A 239 -22.99 -28.61 10.13
CA GLY A 239 -21.97 -28.21 9.15
C GLY A 239 -20.79 -27.54 9.83
N ILE A 240 -19.60 -27.87 9.40
CA ILE A 240 -18.34 -27.32 9.92
C ILE A 240 -17.48 -26.84 8.76
N ILE A 241 -17.00 -25.58 8.85
CA ILE A 241 -16.08 -25.00 7.89
C ILE A 241 -14.68 -25.06 8.48
N THR A 242 -13.74 -25.72 7.79
CA THR A 242 -12.32 -25.76 8.16
C THR A 242 -11.48 -25.08 7.07
N LEU A 243 -10.70 -24.08 7.47
CA LEU A 243 -9.83 -23.35 6.55
C LEU A 243 -8.55 -22.85 7.23
N VAL A 244 -7.48 -22.70 6.43
CA VAL A 244 -6.23 -22.06 6.87
C VAL A 244 -6.27 -20.58 6.49
N GLN A 245 -6.17 -19.68 7.45
CA GLN A 245 -6.19 -18.24 7.25
C GLN A 245 -4.97 -17.75 6.46
N GLN A 246 -5.15 -16.98 5.39
CA GLN A 246 -4.05 -16.48 4.54
C GLN A 246 -3.06 -15.59 5.28
N LYS A 247 -3.53 -14.76 6.23
CA LYS A 247 -2.69 -13.77 6.89
C LYS A 247 -1.82 -14.35 8.01
N THR A 248 -2.33 -15.32 8.72
CA THR A 248 -1.70 -15.88 9.94
C THR A 248 -1.20 -17.30 9.75
N ASN A 249 -1.59 -17.95 8.66
CA ASN A 249 -1.35 -19.37 8.38
C ASN A 249 -1.84 -20.29 9.51
N THR A 250 -2.94 -19.88 10.18
CA THR A 250 -3.56 -20.62 11.27
C THR A 250 -4.80 -21.34 10.75
N GLU A 251 -4.96 -22.61 11.05
CA GLU A 251 -6.19 -23.35 10.80
C GLU A 251 -7.27 -22.91 11.79
N VAL A 252 -8.47 -22.71 11.27
CA VAL A 252 -9.66 -22.38 12.06
C VAL A 252 -10.83 -23.26 11.66
N THR A 253 -11.63 -23.61 12.66
CA THR A 253 -12.85 -24.41 12.52
C THR A 253 -14.03 -23.56 12.94
N ILE A 254 -15.06 -23.46 12.09
CA ILE A 254 -16.22 -22.60 12.27
C ILE A 254 -17.48 -23.45 12.10
N PRO A 255 -18.29 -23.63 13.14
CA PRO A 255 -19.57 -24.32 13.00
C PRO A 255 -20.58 -23.45 12.24
N ILE A 256 -21.41 -24.08 11.41
CA ILE A 256 -22.52 -23.45 10.70
C ILE A 256 -23.75 -23.55 11.63
N LEU A 257 -23.93 -22.52 12.46
CA LEU A 257 -25.02 -22.48 13.46
C LEU A 257 -26.21 -21.63 12.98
N ASN A 258 -26.03 -20.86 11.91
CA ASN A 258 -27.06 -19.95 11.38
C ASN A 258 -27.71 -20.56 10.14
N ASP A 259 -29.02 -20.67 10.15
CA ASP A 259 -29.79 -21.28 9.05
C ASP A 259 -29.63 -20.51 7.73
N ASN A 260 -29.54 -19.18 7.79
CA ASN A 260 -29.33 -18.35 6.58
C ASN A 260 -27.96 -18.65 5.97
N LEU A 261 -26.94 -18.85 6.80
CA LEU A 261 -25.60 -19.25 6.35
C LEU A 261 -25.65 -20.62 5.65
N LEU A 262 -26.33 -21.58 6.24
CA LEU A 262 -26.49 -22.91 5.64
C LEU A 262 -27.21 -22.82 4.29
N ARG A 263 -28.32 -22.11 4.20
CA ARG A 263 -29.08 -21.90 2.96
C ARG A 263 -28.26 -21.22 1.88
N ILE A 264 -27.41 -20.24 2.23
CA ILE A 264 -26.49 -19.59 1.28
C ILE A 264 -25.50 -20.63 0.74
N PHE A 265 -24.93 -21.48 1.59
CA PHE A 265 -24.01 -22.53 1.12
C PHE A 265 -24.71 -23.56 0.24
N GLU A 266 -25.92 -24.01 0.59
CA GLU A 266 -26.72 -24.93 -0.22
C GLU A 266 -27.05 -24.33 -1.59
N LYS A 267 -27.46 -23.05 -1.64
CA LYS A 267 -27.75 -22.31 -2.89
C LYS A 267 -26.58 -22.36 -3.89
N TYR A 268 -25.34 -22.34 -3.42
CA TYR A 268 -24.13 -22.39 -4.24
C TYR A 268 -23.44 -23.74 -4.26
N ASN A 269 -24.11 -24.81 -3.83
CA ASN A 269 -23.50 -26.14 -3.68
C ASN A 269 -22.13 -26.07 -2.96
N TYR A 270 -22.09 -25.29 -1.88
CA TYR A 270 -20.88 -25.01 -1.06
C TYR A 270 -19.68 -24.41 -1.81
N ASN A 271 -19.90 -23.81 -2.96
CA ASN A 271 -18.87 -23.11 -3.75
C ASN A 271 -19.30 -21.66 -3.95
N LEU A 272 -18.81 -20.78 -3.08
CA LEU A 272 -19.19 -19.39 -3.10
C LEU A 272 -18.79 -18.68 -4.41
N PRO A 273 -19.58 -17.71 -4.90
CA PRO A 273 -19.22 -16.88 -6.04
C PRO A 273 -17.93 -16.12 -5.81
N ASN A 274 -17.03 -16.14 -6.79
CA ASN A 274 -15.79 -15.37 -6.74
C ASN A 274 -16.06 -13.89 -7.10
N ILE A 275 -15.97 -13.02 -6.11
CA ILE A 275 -16.18 -11.57 -6.26
C ILE A 275 -14.93 -10.84 -5.82
N GLN A 276 -14.46 -9.89 -6.62
CA GLN A 276 -13.32 -9.07 -6.23
C GLN A 276 -13.67 -8.15 -5.06
N ASN A 277 -12.74 -7.97 -4.10
CA ASN A 277 -12.96 -7.16 -2.89
C ASN A 277 -13.48 -5.75 -3.19
N GLN A 278 -12.87 -5.05 -4.14
CA GLN A 278 -13.29 -3.68 -4.50
C GLN A 278 -14.71 -3.66 -5.07
N ARG A 279 -15.06 -4.65 -5.89
CA ARG A 279 -16.40 -4.78 -6.48
C ARG A 279 -17.44 -5.06 -5.40
N LEU A 280 -17.14 -5.97 -4.47
CA LEU A 280 -18.00 -6.23 -3.32
C LEU A 280 -18.20 -4.96 -2.47
N ASN A 281 -17.12 -4.23 -2.14
CA ASN A 281 -17.21 -2.99 -1.36
C ASN A 281 -18.07 -1.92 -2.04
N ASN A 282 -18.02 -1.80 -3.36
CA ASN A 282 -18.83 -0.82 -4.08
C ASN A 282 -20.31 -1.23 -4.14
N ARG A 283 -20.58 -2.50 -4.46
CA ARG A 283 -21.95 -3.00 -4.63
C ARG A 283 -22.70 -3.13 -3.31
N ILE A 284 -22.05 -3.57 -2.23
CA ILE A 284 -22.71 -3.69 -0.93
C ILE A 284 -23.23 -2.34 -0.41
N LYS A 285 -22.51 -1.24 -0.71
CA LYS A 285 -22.97 0.11 -0.34
C LYS A 285 -24.26 0.47 -1.07
N ALA A 286 -24.37 0.17 -2.36
CA ALA A 286 -25.56 0.41 -3.15
C ALA A 286 -26.74 -0.46 -2.67
N ILE A 287 -26.49 -1.73 -2.33
CA ILE A 287 -27.52 -2.62 -1.77
C ILE A 287 -28.02 -2.07 -0.42
N LEU A 288 -27.10 -1.67 0.47
CA LEU A 288 -27.47 -1.10 1.76
C LEU A 288 -28.12 0.28 1.64
N GLU A 289 -27.83 1.06 0.59
CA GLU A 289 -28.55 2.29 0.27
C GLU A 289 -30.01 2.02 -0.08
N THR A 290 -30.26 1.00 -0.91
CA THR A 290 -31.63 0.55 -1.21
C THR A 290 -32.32 0.04 0.05
N LEU A 291 -31.63 -0.77 0.87
CA LEU A 291 -32.18 -1.26 2.14
C LEU A 291 -32.51 -0.11 3.11
N ALA A 292 -31.75 0.97 3.06
CA ALA A 292 -31.95 2.13 3.93
C ALA A 292 -33.32 2.82 3.71
N GLU A 293 -34.01 2.55 2.62
CA GLU A 293 -35.40 3.06 2.40
C GLU A 293 -36.38 2.42 3.40
N THR A 294 -36.18 1.16 3.76
CA THR A 294 -36.98 0.41 4.76
C THR A 294 -36.35 0.34 6.12
N MET A 295 -35.00 0.56 6.21
CA MET A 295 -34.23 0.51 7.44
C MET A 295 -33.56 1.86 7.71
N PRO A 296 -34.28 2.84 8.31
CA PRO A 296 -33.79 4.22 8.51
C PRO A 296 -32.49 4.31 9.34
N SER A 297 -32.20 3.31 10.19
CA SER A 297 -30.94 3.21 10.95
C SER A 297 -29.71 3.26 10.06
N LEU A 298 -29.77 2.78 8.83
CA LEU A 298 -28.67 2.80 7.86
C LEU A 298 -28.46 4.21 7.26
N LYS A 299 -29.46 5.10 7.30
CA LYS A 299 -29.35 6.51 6.88
C LYS A 299 -28.72 7.39 7.95
N HIS A 300 -28.56 6.90 9.18
CA HIS A 300 -27.97 7.68 10.27
C HIS A 300 -26.57 8.17 9.88
N GLU A 301 -26.37 9.50 9.92
CA GLU A 301 -25.13 10.14 9.56
C GLU A 301 -24.13 10.08 10.74
N LEU A 302 -22.91 9.63 10.49
CA LEU A 302 -21.85 9.54 11.49
C LEU A 302 -20.71 10.51 11.15
N PRO A 303 -20.21 11.29 12.13
CA PRO A 303 -19.05 12.14 11.92
C PRO A 303 -17.80 11.29 11.69
N THR A 304 -17.08 11.57 10.62
CA THR A 304 -15.86 10.83 10.27
C THR A 304 -14.87 11.69 9.51
N LYS A 305 -13.58 11.39 9.65
CA LYS A 305 -12.54 11.96 8.79
C LYS A 305 -12.59 11.32 7.41
N LEU A 306 -12.51 12.16 6.38
CA LEU A 306 -12.41 11.69 5.00
C LEU A 306 -11.00 11.17 4.73
N THR A 307 -10.91 9.96 4.19
CA THR A 307 -9.67 9.47 3.58
C THR A 307 -9.34 10.27 2.31
N LEU A 308 -8.11 10.24 1.85
CA LEU A 308 -7.73 10.90 0.58
C LEU A 308 -8.59 10.46 -0.61
N ASP A 309 -9.00 9.19 -0.65
CA ASP A 309 -9.89 8.68 -1.69
C ASP A 309 -11.30 9.29 -1.62
N HIS A 310 -11.81 9.51 -0.40
CA HIS A 310 -13.09 10.19 -0.19
C HIS A 310 -12.98 11.67 -0.56
N GLN A 311 -11.89 12.36 -0.19
CA GLN A 311 -11.64 13.76 -0.55
C GLN A 311 -11.55 13.94 -2.07
N LYS A 312 -10.83 13.04 -2.78
CA LYS A 312 -10.76 13.05 -4.24
C LYS A 312 -12.13 12.81 -4.88
N LYS A 313 -12.94 11.91 -4.35
CA LYS A 313 -14.31 11.66 -4.83
C LYS A 313 -15.19 12.87 -4.59
N GLU A 314 -15.11 13.51 -3.43
CA GLU A 314 -15.84 14.75 -3.12
C GLU A 314 -15.47 15.87 -4.12
N GLN A 315 -14.20 15.97 -4.50
CA GLN A 315 -13.73 16.96 -5.50
C GLN A 315 -14.14 16.62 -6.94
N GLN A 316 -14.26 15.34 -7.27
CA GLN A 316 -14.55 14.87 -8.64
C GLN A 316 -16.04 14.68 -8.93
N SER A 317 -16.82 14.33 -7.88
CA SER A 317 -18.24 14.15 -7.97
C SER A 317 -18.88 15.33 -7.30
N ASN A 318 -19.63 16.17 -7.74
CA ASN A 318 -20.32 17.27 -7.01
C ASN A 318 -21.07 16.83 -5.72
N GLU A 319 -20.69 15.71 -5.13
CA GLU A 319 -21.18 15.20 -3.85
C GLU A 319 -20.41 15.87 -2.71
N THR A 320 -20.99 16.91 -2.13
CA THR A 320 -20.44 17.57 -0.94
C THR A 320 -21.06 16.93 0.30
N TYR A 321 -20.25 16.35 1.17
CA TYR A 321 -20.73 15.87 2.46
C TYR A 321 -21.03 17.05 3.40
N LYS A 322 -22.17 16.97 4.09
CA LYS A 322 -22.44 17.87 5.22
C LYS A 322 -21.32 17.74 6.25
N ARG A 323 -21.04 18.82 6.97
CA ARG A 323 -20.01 18.82 8.00
C ARG A 323 -20.60 19.24 9.34
N ASN A 324 -20.12 18.65 10.44
CA ASN A 324 -20.45 19.08 11.78
C ASN A 324 -19.69 20.38 12.17
N SER A 325 -19.91 20.88 13.37
CA SER A 325 -19.23 22.08 13.91
C SER A 325 -17.72 21.93 14.06
N GLN A 326 -17.21 20.70 14.06
CA GLN A 326 -15.78 20.35 14.14
C GLN A 326 -15.15 20.14 12.74
N GLY A 327 -15.92 20.37 11.66
CA GLY A 327 -15.45 20.19 10.27
C GLY A 327 -15.40 18.75 9.80
N GLU A 328 -15.87 17.77 10.58
CA GLU A 328 -15.92 16.37 10.18
C GLU A 328 -17.08 16.12 9.22
N ALA A 329 -16.86 15.28 8.22
CA ALA A 329 -17.90 14.89 7.27
C ALA A 329 -18.92 13.98 7.94
N LEU A 330 -20.22 14.28 7.69
CA LEU A 330 -21.33 13.45 8.11
C LEU A 330 -21.65 12.45 7.01
N ILE A 331 -21.35 11.17 7.25
CA ILE A 331 -21.50 10.11 6.25
C ILE A 331 -22.57 9.11 6.71
N PRO A 332 -23.57 8.80 5.89
CA PRO A 332 -24.55 7.77 6.20
C PRO A 332 -23.89 6.40 6.44
N ARG A 333 -24.39 5.64 7.42
CA ARG A 333 -23.83 4.33 7.81
C ARG A 333 -23.66 3.40 6.62
N TYR A 334 -24.63 3.32 5.70
CA TYR A 334 -24.54 2.45 4.53
C TYR A 334 -23.32 2.75 3.64
N LYS A 335 -22.89 4.03 3.53
CA LYS A 335 -21.69 4.41 2.76
C LYS A 335 -20.37 3.98 3.42
N LEU A 336 -20.39 3.67 4.72
CA LEU A 336 -19.22 3.23 5.48
C LEU A 336 -19.01 1.71 5.45
N ALA A 337 -19.97 0.95 4.89
CA ALA A 337 -19.89 -0.50 4.81
C ALA A 337 -18.74 -0.98 3.92
N THR A 338 -18.04 -2.00 4.37
CA THR A 338 -16.93 -2.64 3.67
C THR A 338 -16.88 -4.13 4.01
N THR A 339 -16.04 -4.91 3.34
CA THR A 339 -15.76 -6.31 3.71
C THR A 339 -15.25 -6.45 5.15
N HIS A 340 -14.61 -5.43 5.72
CA HIS A 340 -14.23 -5.41 7.12
C HIS A 340 -15.43 -5.22 8.05
N THR A 341 -16.46 -4.50 7.59
CA THR A 341 -17.74 -4.37 8.32
C THR A 341 -18.38 -5.74 8.52
N ALA A 342 -18.37 -6.62 7.51
CA ALA A 342 -18.87 -7.97 7.64
C ALA A 342 -18.23 -8.72 8.84
N ARG A 343 -16.89 -8.76 8.89
CA ARG A 343 -16.17 -9.39 9.99
C ARG A 343 -16.45 -8.73 11.34
N ARG A 344 -16.48 -7.40 11.39
CA ARG A 344 -16.79 -6.65 12.61
C ARG A 344 -18.20 -6.94 13.11
N THR A 345 -19.17 -7.00 12.20
CA THR A 345 -20.56 -7.36 12.50
C THR A 345 -20.62 -8.68 13.27
N GLY A 346 -20.07 -9.75 12.70
CA GLY A 346 -20.12 -11.05 13.35
C GLY A 346 -19.43 -11.06 14.73
N ILE A 347 -18.24 -10.47 14.87
CA ILE A 347 -17.54 -10.39 16.16
C ILE A 347 -18.33 -9.57 17.17
N THR A 348 -18.91 -8.42 16.76
CA THR A 348 -19.69 -7.56 17.66
C THR A 348 -20.96 -8.27 18.13
N LEU A 349 -21.67 -8.94 17.23
CA LEU A 349 -22.89 -9.67 17.59
C LEU A 349 -22.60 -10.83 18.55
N MET A 350 -21.55 -11.61 18.29
CA MET A 350 -21.13 -12.67 19.23
C MET A 350 -20.79 -12.13 20.63
N TYR A 351 -20.14 -10.96 20.69
CA TYR A 351 -19.83 -10.30 21.95
C TYR A 351 -21.12 -9.86 22.68
N LEU A 352 -22.06 -9.23 21.95
CA LEU A 352 -23.32 -8.76 22.51
C LEU A 352 -24.19 -9.91 23.01
N GLU A 353 -24.15 -11.05 22.33
CA GLU A 353 -24.85 -12.30 22.71
C GLU A 353 -24.11 -13.10 23.77
N LYS A 354 -22.98 -12.59 24.30
CA LYS A 354 -22.14 -13.25 25.31
C LYS A 354 -21.60 -14.63 24.90
N ILE A 355 -21.35 -14.82 23.61
CA ILE A 355 -20.73 -16.02 23.05
C ILE A 355 -19.19 -15.91 23.11
N LEU A 356 -18.65 -14.69 23.16
CA LEU A 356 -17.23 -14.35 23.30
C LEU A 356 -16.97 -13.69 24.65
#